data_24a9532b06564d9da3b7d7f8b9129868
#
_entry.id   24a9532b06564d9da3b7d7f8b9129868
#
_cell.length_a   1.000
_cell.length_b   1.000
_cell.length_c   1.000
_cell.angle_alpha   90.00
_cell.angle_beta   90.00
_cell.angle_gamma   90.00
#
_symmetry.space_group_name_H-M   'P 1'
#
loop_
_entity.id
_entity.type
_entity.pdbx_description
1 polymer ?
#
loop_
_entity_poly.entity_id
_entity_poly.type
_entity_poly.pdbx_seq_one_letter_code
_entity_poly.pdbx_strand_id
1 'polypeptide(L)'
;LRTFIDRLFKCIGGGFPLGAVLATENAASGMVAGTHGSTYGGNPLGCAVGLKVTQIVSDPEFLADVSRKSGLLRQKLEGLIAAHPDSFESVRGVGLILGIKCRKPNTDLVVAARNAGVLVVPAADNVLRLLPALNISDDDINEAITRLDAAATAVEAS
;
A
#
# COMPACT_ATOMS: atom_id res chain seq x y z
N LEU A 1 14.98 -13.21 24.39
CA LEU A 1 15.15 -13.72 23.02
C LEU A 1 13.80 -13.61 22.32
N ARG A 2 13.66 -12.66 21.38
CA ARG A 2 12.45 -12.52 20.57
C ARG A 2 12.51 -13.57 19.47
N THR A 3 11.54 -14.47 19.41
CA THR A 3 11.31 -15.36 18.27
C THR A 3 10.78 -14.49 17.14
N PHE A 4 11.56 -14.34 16.07
CA PHE A 4 11.21 -13.47 14.96
C PHE A 4 10.90 -14.32 13.72
N ILE A 5 9.67 -14.22 13.22
CA ILE A 5 9.28 -14.74 11.91
C ILE A 5 8.84 -13.55 11.10
N ASP A 6 9.53 -13.28 10.01
CA ASP A 6 9.14 -12.23 9.07
C ASP A 6 8.56 -12.85 7.79
N ARG A 7 7.46 -12.30 7.32
CA ARG A 7 6.75 -12.79 6.14
C ARG A 7 6.72 -11.70 5.07
N LEU A 8 7.44 -11.92 4.01
CA LEU A 8 7.43 -11.06 2.83
C LEU A 8 6.42 -11.60 1.81
N PHE A 9 5.17 -11.11 1.88
CA PHE A 9 4.13 -11.52 0.94
C PHE A 9 3.97 -10.54 -0.21
N LYS A 10 3.74 -11.07 -1.43
CA LYS A 10 3.30 -10.35 -2.65
C LYS A 10 4.25 -9.26 -3.15
N CYS A 11 4.85 -8.45 -2.27
CA CYS A 11 5.73 -7.35 -2.67
C CYS A 11 7.06 -7.83 -3.24
N ILE A 12 7.61 -8.95 -2.75
CA ILE A 12 8.89 -9.49 -3.20
C ILE A 12 8.86 -9.97 -4.67
N GLY A 13 7.69 -10.29 -5.19
CA GLY A 13 7.49 -10.70 -6.59
C GLY A 13 7.09 -9.56 -7.53
N GLY A 14 6.87 -8.32 -7.04
CA GLY A 14 6.45 -7.19 -7.88
C GLY A 14 5.22 -7.46 -8.74
N GLY A 15 4.30 -8.34 -8.28
CA GLY A 15 3.13 -8.83 -9.02
C GLY A 15 3.24 -10.31 -9.43
N PHE A 16 4.45 -10.86 -9.53
CA PHE A 16 4.63 -12.30 -9.68
C PHE A 16 4.29 -13.02 -8.36
N PRO A 17 3.58 -14.18 -8.38
CA PRO A 17 3.17 -14.89 -7.18
C PRO A 17 4.38 -15.53 -6.48
N LEU A 18 4.99 -14.79 -5.58
CA LEU A 18 6.15 -15.18 -4.80
C LEU A 18 6.00 -14.72 -3.35
N GLY A 19 6.36 -15.58 -2.42
CA GLY A 19 6.47 -15.26 -1.00
C GLY A 19 7.76 -15.82 -0.42
N ALA A 20 8.29 -15.17 0.60
CA ALA A 20 9.45 -15.63 1.36
C ALA A 20 9.15 -15.57 2.86
N VAL A 21 9.75 -16.48 3.61
CA VAL A 21 9.70 -16.50 5.07
C VAL A 21 11.13 -16.51 5.58
N LEU A 22 11.45 -15.57 6.44
CA LEU A 22 12.70 -15.48 7.18
C LEU A 22 12.41 -15.83 8.65
N ALA A 23 13.22 -16.68 9.25
CA ALA A 23 13.09 -17.08 10.64
C ALA A 23 14.44 -17.19 11.30
N THR A 24 14.50 -16.92 12.61
CA THR A 24 15.66 -17.28 13.42
C THR A 24 15.76 -18.81 13.52
N GLU A 25 16.96 -19.34 13.77
CA GLU A 25 17.19 -20.77 13.94
C GLU A 25 16.25 -21.39 14.97
N ASN A 26 16.06 -20.72 16.10
CA ASN A 26 15.15 -21.15 17.14
C ASN A 26 13.67 -21.18 16.67
N ALA A 27 13.24 -20.21 15.89
CA ALA A 27 11.87 -20.20 15.35
C ALA A 27 11.69 -21.26 14.25
N ALA A 28 12.74 -21.58 13.51
CA ALA A 28 12.73 -22.59 12.46
C ALA A 28 12.91 -24.02 12.96
N SER A 29 13.25 -24.23 14.24
CA SER A 29 13.56 -25.55 14.81
C SER A 29 12.40 -26.56 14.71
N GLY A 30 11.15 -26.07 14.62
CA GLY A 30 9.97 -26.91 14.39
C GLY A 30 9.72 -27.29 12.93
N MET A 31 10.47 -26.70 11.98
CA MET A 31 10.35 -26.99 10.56
C MET A 31 11.29 -28.12 10.16
N VAL A 32 10.85 -29.33 10.35
CA VAL A 32 11.60 -30.54 10.00
C VAL A 32 11.09 -31.14 8.70
N ALA A 33 11.78 -32.14 8.15
CA ALA A 33 11.36 -32.82 6.93
C ALA A 33 9.91 -33.31 7.03
N GLY A 34 9.08 -32.98 6.05
CA GLY A 34 7.67 -33.36 5.97
C GLY A 34 6.67 -32.42 6.69
N THR A 35 7.10 -31.41 7.43
CA THR A 35 6.19 -30.46 8.09
C THR A 35 5.68 -29.36 7.17
N HIS A 36 6.38 -29.09 6.07
CA HIS A 36 6.02 -28.10 5.06
C HIS A 36 6.47 -28.56 3.67
N GLY A 37 5.68 -28.23 2.64
CA GLY A 37 5.98 -28.50 1.25
C GLY A 37 5.38 -27.47 0.32
N SER A 38 6.02 -27.25 -0.81
CA SER A 38 5.52 -26.39 -1.90
C SER A 38 5.97 -26.95 -3.24
N THR A 39 5.00 -27.27 -4.12
CA THR A 39 5.30 -27.80 -5.45
C THR A 39 6.09 -26.80 -6.31
N TYR A 40 5.81 -25.52 -6.20
CA TYR A 40 6.44 -24.45 -6.98
C TYR A 40 7.43 -23.60 -6.19
N GLY A 41 7.67 -23.92 -4.91
CA GLY A 41 8.62 -23.18 -4.07
C GLY A 41 10.04 -23.29 -4.62
N GLY A 42 10.75 -22.17 -4.67
CA GLY A 42 12.13 -22.10 -5.15
C GLY A 42 12.28 -22.27 -6.66
N ASN A 43 11.20 -22.15 -7.46
CA ASN A 43 11.34 -22.24 -8.92
C ASN A 43 12.23 -21.13 -9.47
N PRO A 44 13.05 -21.42 -10.52
CA PRO A 44 14.06 -20.47 -11.01
C PRO A 44 13.49 -19.13 -11.48
N LEU A 45 12.30 -19.14 -12.11
CA LEU A 45 11.66 -17.92 -12.58
C LEU A 45 11.23 -17.03 -11.41
N GLY A 46 10.56 -17.61 -10.41
CA GLY A 46 10.16 -16.87 -9.20
C GLY A 46 11.37 -16.29 -8.46
N CYS A 47 12.44 -17.08 -8.30
CA CYS A 47 13.67 -16.61 -7.67
C CYS A 47 14.34 -15.48 -8.44
N ALA A 48 14.41 -15.55 -9.77
CA ALA A 48 14.99 -14.51 -10.62
C ALA A 48 14.17 -13.19 -10.52
N VAL A 49 12.84 -13.28 -10.55
CA VAL A 49 11.96 -12.13 -10.38
C VAL A 49 12.13 -11.52 -8.98
N GLY A 50 12.11 -12.34 -7.94
CA GLY A 50 12.28 -11.88 -6.55
C GLY A 50 13.64 -11.20 -6.33
N LEU A 51 14.71 -11.75 -6.89
CA LEU A 51 16.04 -11.14 -6.84
C LEU A 51 16.03 -9.76 -7.50
N LYS A 52 15.46 -9.64 -8.71
CA LYS A 52 15.41 -8.36 -9.43
C LYS A 52 14.58 -7.32 -8.69
N VAL A 53 13.41 -7.70 -8.19
CA VAL A 53 12.55 -6.78 -7.40
C VAL A 53 13.27 -6.33 -6.13
N THR A 54 13.91 -7.26 -5.42
CA THR A 54 14.68 -6.92 -4.21
C THR A 54 15.81 -5.95 -4.52
N GLN A 55 16.56 -6.14 -5.62
CA GLN A 55 17.58 -5.19 -6.04
C GLN A 55 17.04 -3.78 -6.29
N ILE A 56 15.87 -3.67 -6.94
CA ILE A 56 15.23 -2.38 -7.21
C ILE A 56 14.76 -1.71 -5.91
N VAL A 57 14.04 -2.43 -5.06
CA VAL A 57 13.43 -1.83 -3.87
C VAL A 57 14.44 -1.60 -2.73
N SER A 58 15.64 -2.20 -2.79
CA SER A 58 16.72 -1.94 -1.83
C SER A 58 17.69 -0.86 -2.30
N ASP A 59 17.50 -0.31 -3.49
CA ASP A 59 18.30 0.80 -3.99
C ASP A 59 18.05 2.07 -3.16
N PRO A 60 19.09 2.73 -2.61
CA PRO A 60 18.94 3.91 -1.76
C PRO A 60 18.27 5.10 -2.47
N GLU A 61 18.51 5.30 -3.77
CA GLU A 61 17.90 6.39 -4.53
C GLU A 61 16.41 6.12 -4.75
N PHE A 62 16.05 4.86 -5.05
CA PHE A 62 14.67 4.44 -5.15
C PHE A 62 13.91 4.66 -3.83
N LEU A 63 14.48 4.28 -2.70
CA LEU A 63 13.89 4.47 -1.38
C LEU A 63 13.78 5.96 -0.99
N ALA A 64 14.75 6.78 -1.37
CA ALA A 64 14.69 8.23 -1.17
C ALA A 64 13.54 8.85 -1.97
N ASP A 65 13.33 8.44 -3.23
CA ASP A 65 12.21 8.92 -4.06
C ASP A 65 10.86 8.46 -3.50
N VAL A 66 10.74 7.22 -3.03
CA VAL A 66 9.54 6.74 -2.33
C VAL A 66 9.22 7.61 -1.11
N SER A 67 10.23 7.97 -0.33
CA SER A 67 10.08 8.83 0.85
C SER A 67 9.61 10.24 0.46
N ARG A 68 10.19 10.82 -0.59
CA ARG A 68 9.78 12.11 -1.16
C ARG A 68 8.31 12.09 -1.60
N LYS A 69 7.92 11.07 -2.38
CA LYS A 69 6.54 10.89 -2.86
C LYS A 69 5.55 10.67 -1.73
N SER A 70 5.95 9.97 -0.69
CA SER A 70 5.15 9.83 0.53
C SER A 70 4.86 11.18 1.17
N GLY A 71 5.86 12.05 1.29
CA GLY A 71 5.70 13.42 1.79
C GLY A 71 4.75 14.25 0.91
N LEU A 72 4.95 14.18 -0.41
CA LEU A 72 4.10 14.88 -1.38
C LEU A 72 2.63 14.42 -1.29
N LEU A 73 2.38 13.11 -1.30
CA LEU A 73 1.03 12.56 -1.23
C LEU A 73 0.37 12.95 0.10
N ARG A 74 1.08 12.84 1.22
CA ARG A 74 0.56 13.24 2.53
C ARG A 74 0.16 14.71 2.57
N GLN A 75 1.03 15.60 2.12
CA GLN A 75 0.75 17.04 2.08
C GLN A 75 -0.51 17.36 1.25
N LYS A 76 -0.65 16.70 0.10
CA LYS A 76 -1.82 16.87 -0.77
C LYS A 76 -3.10 16.33 -0.13
N LEU A 77 -3.03 15.20 0.56
CA LEU A 77 -4.16 14.64 1.31
C LEU A 77 -4.57 15.52 2.49
N GLU A 78 -3.62 16.15 3.17
CA GLU A 78 -3.92 17.14 4.22
C GLU A 78 -4.64 18.37 3.64
N GLY A 79 -4.22 18.83 2.44
CA GLY A 79 -4.94 19.86 1.70
C GLY A 79 -6.37 19.46 1.32
N LEU A 80 -6.55 18.22 0.84
CA LEU A 80 -7.87 17.67 0.52
C LEU A 80 -8.78 17.61 1.76
N ILE A 81 -8.25 17.20 2.90
CA ILE A 81 -9.01 17.17 4.16
C ILE A 81 -9.43 18.59 4.59
N ALA A 82 -8.54 19.56 4.43
CA ALA A 82 -8.88 20.95 4.76
C ALA A 82 -9.96 21.53 3.83
N ALA A 83 -10.03 21.06 2.57
CA ALA A 83 -11.06 21.46 1.62
C ALA A 83 -12.42 20.77 1.88
N HIS A 84 -12.42 19.57 2.44
CA HIS A 84 -13.60 18.75 2.67
C HIS A 84 -13.74 18.30 4.15
N PRO A 85 -13.86 19.25 5.11
CA PRO A 85 -13.89 18.92 6.54
C PRO A 85 -15.12 18.12 6.97
N ASP A 86 -16.21 18.15 6.19
CA ASP A 86 -17.42 17.37 6.44
C ASP A 86 -17.31 15.91 6.00
N SER A 87 -16.42 15.63 5.04
CA SER A 87 -16.17 14.29 4.51
C SER A 87 -15.00 13.59 5.20
N PHE A 88 -13.94 14.32 5.54
CA PHE A 88 -12.67 13.78 6.02
C PHE A 88 -12.27 14.38 7.37
N GLU A 89 -11.45 13.61 8.12
CA GLU A 89 -11.01 14.00 9.47
C GLU A 89 -9.48 14.13 9.56
N SER A 90 -8.74 13.10 9.12
CA SER A 90 -7.29 13.04 9.31
C SER A 90 -6.62 12.07 8.34
N VAL A 91 -5.29 12.24 8.13
CA VAL A 91 -4.43 11.28 7.42
C VAL A 91 -3.62 10.48 8.41
N ARG A 92 -3.53 9.16 8.20
CA ARG A 92 -2.67 8.25 8.95
C ARG A 92 -1.94 7.27 8.04
N GLY A 93 -0.84 6.70 8.50
CA GLY A 93 -0.05 5.72 7.75
C GLY A 93 1.42 6.11 7.63
N VAL A 94 2.19 5.25 6.96
CA VAL A 94 3.63 5.42 6.74
C VAL A 94 3.95 5.09 5.27
N GLY A 95 4.90 5.82 4.71
CA GLY A 95 5.26 5.66 3.31
C GLY A 95 4.06 5.94 2.39
N LEU A 96 3.90 5.14 1.36
CA LEU A 96 2.78 5.24 0.42
C LEU A 96 1.54 4.42 0.86
N ILE A 97 1.56 3.81 2.03
CA ILE A 97 0.36 3.19 2.62
C ILE A 97 -0.30 4.23 3.51
N LEU A 98 -1.21 5.00 2.94
CA LEU A 98 -1.91 6.08 3.64
C LEU A 98 -3.41 5.80 3.73
N GLY A 99 -4.00 6.23 4.84
CA GLY A 99 -5.42 6.13 5.08
C GLY A 99 -6.00 7.50 5.45
N ILE A 100 -7.13 7.83 4.85
CA ILE A 100 -7.92 9.00 5.22
C ILE A 100 -9.02 8.51 6.16
N LYS A 101 -9.05 9.00 7.38
CA LYS A 101 -10.18 8.82 8.29
C LYS A 101 -11.34 9.64 7.76
N CYS A 102 -12.49 8.99 7.55
CA CYS A 102 -13.66 9.61 6.98
C CYS A 102 -14.71 9.94 8.06
N ARG A 103 -15.47 11.03 7.87
CA ARG A 103 -16.67 11.37 8.63
C ARG A 103 -17.92 10.79 7.95
N LYS A 104 -18.02 10.95 6.62
CA LYS A 104 -19.00 10.26 5.78
C LYS A 104 -18.68 8.76 5.71
N PRO A 105 -19.63 7.87 5.39
CA PRO A 105 -19.34 6.45 5.20
C PRO A 105 -18.26 6.23 4.13
N ASN A 106 -17.22 5.50 4.48
CA ASN A 106 -16.13 5.23 3.53
C ASN A 106 -16.59 4.43 2.31
N THR A 107 -17.67 3.66 2.42
CA THR A 107 -18.29 2.94 1.30
C THR A 107 -18.80 3.86 0.21
N ASP A 108 -19.43 4.96 0.59
CA ASP A 108 -19.98 5.95 -0.35
C ASP A 108 -18.84 6.70 -1.07
N LEU A 109 -17.81 7.07 -0.31
CA LEU A 109 -16.59 7.67 -0.85
C LEU A 109 -15.84 6.73 -1.80
N VAL A 110 -15.80 5.41 -1.53
CA VAL A 110 -15.23 4.41 -2.45
C VAL A 110 -15.99 4.36 -3.76
N VAL A 111 -17.32 4.39 -3.71
CA VAL A 111 -18.15 4.39 -4.92
C VAL A 111 -17.95 5.68 -5.72
N ALA A 112 -17.97 6.82 -5.05
CA ALA A 112 -17.73 8.12 -5.69
C ALA A 112 -16.32 8.21 -6.30
N ALA A 113 -15.29 7.77 -5.58
CA ALA A 113 -13.91 7.71 -6.07
C ALA A 113 -13.78 6.85 -7.33
N ARG A 114 -14.43 5.67 -7.34
CA ARG A 114 -14.47 4.79 -8.53
C ARG A 114 -15.14 5.49 -9.71
N ASN A 115 -16.26 6.16 -9.48
CA ASN A 115 -16.97 6.90 -10.53
C ASN A 115 -16.13 8.08 -11.06
N ALA A 116 -15.32 8.70 -10.22
CA ALA A 116 -14.34 9.72 -10.60
C ALA A 116 -13.06 9.13 -11.25
N GLY A 117 -12.94 7.79 -11.34
CA GLY A 117 -11.83 7.11 -12.01
C GLY A 117 -10.60 6.88 -11.14
N VAL A 118 -10.72 6.88 -9.81
CA VAL A 118 -9.65 6.51 -8.88
C VAL A 118 -10.07 5.33 -8.00
N LEU A 119 -9.18 4.35 -7.87
CA LEU A 119 -9.42 3.17 -7.05
C LEU A 119 -8.81 3.34 -5.67
N VAL A 120 -9.65 3.17 -4.66
CA VAL A 120 -9.29 3.20 -3.24
C VAL A 120 -9.94 2.01 -2.53
N VAL A 121 -9.47 1.69 -1.33
CA VAL A 121 -9.93 0.49 -0.61
C VAL A 121 -10.56 0.90 0.73
N PRO A 122 -11.79 0.44 1.01
CA PRO A 122 -12.37 0.65 2.34
C PRO A 122 -11.60 -0.16 3.37
N ALA A 123 -11.32 0.43 4.52
CA ALA A 123 -10.64 -0.22 5.63
C ALA A 123 -11.45 -0.06 6.92
N ALA A 124 -11.10 -0.83 7.94
CA ALA A 124 -11.70 -0.73 9.26
C ALA A 124 -11.61 0.69 9.82
N ASP A 125 -12.47 1.01 10.78
CA ASP A 125 -12.52 2.30 11.44
C ASP A 125 -12.85 3.46 10.46
N ASN A 126 -13.76 3.20 9.51
CA ASN A 126 -14.22 4.18 8.52
C ASN A 126 -13.07 4.90 7.79
N VAL A 127 -12.10 4.14 7.31
CA VAL A 127 -10.91 4.65 6.62
C VAL A 127 -10.97 4.34 5.13
N LEU A 128 -10.58 5.33 4.33
CA LEU A 128 -10.32 5.21 2.91
C LEU A 128 -8.81 4.99 2.71
N ARG A 129 -8.39 3.82 2.27
CA ARG A 129 -6.98 3.46 2.13
C ARG A 129 -6.48 3.67 0.70
N LEU A 130 -5.36 4.37 0.60
CA LEU A 130 -4.58 4.54 -0.62
C LEU A 130 -3.36 3.61 -0.56
N LEU A 131 -3.09 2.94 -1.67
CA LEU A 131 -1.98 2.01 -1.81
C LEU A 131 -1.40 2.08 -3.24
N PRO A 132 -0.82 3.22 -3.63
CA PRO A 132 -0.23 3.35 -4.95
C PRO A 132 1.04 2.49 -5.09
N ALA A 133 1.46 2.26 -6.34
CA ALA A 133 2.73 1.63 -6.63
C ALA A 133 3.89 2.49 -6.12
N LEU A 134 5.01 1.87 -5.70
CA LEU A 134 6.16 2.61 -5.18
C LEU A 134 6.80 3.53 -6.23
N ASN A 135 6.66 3.21 -7.51
CA ASN A 135 7.15 4.01 -8.64
C ASN A 135 6.10 4.97 -9.23
N ILE A 136 4.99 5.24 -8.52
CA ILE A 136 3.97 6.21 -8.95
C ILE A 136 4.63 7.53 -9.36
N SER A 137 4.13 8.18 -10.41
CA SER A 137 4.60 9.50 -10.83
C SER A 137 3.99 10.62 -9.98
N ASP A 138 4.63 11.78 -9.97
CA ASP A 138 4.07 12.97 -9.32
C ASP A 138 2.78 13.42 -10.01
N ASP A 139 2.67 13.23 -11.33
CA ASP A 139 1.48 13.55 -12.12
C ASP A 139 0.30 12.63 -11.75
N ASP A 140 0.54 11.32 -11.58
CA ASP A 140 -0.50 10.40 -11.11
C ASP A 140 -0.95 10.72 -9.68
N ILE A 141 -0.04 11.19 -8.82
CA ILE A 141 -0.40 11.67 -7.48
C ILE A 141 -1.33 12.89 -7.59
N ASN A 142 -0.98 13.86 -8.44
CA ASN A 142 -1.80 15.05 -8.66
C ASN A 142 -3.19 14.70 -9.20
N GLU A 143 -3.24 13.82 -10.18
CA GLU A 143 -4.49 13.36 -10.81
C GLU A 143 -5.37 12.61 -9.78
N ALA A 144 -4.78 11.75 -8.95
CA ALA A 144 -5.50 11.03 -7.90
C ALA A 144 -6.16 12.00 -6.90
N ILE A 145 -5.45 13.06 -6.50
CA ILE A 145 -6.01 14.08 -5.60
C ILE A 145 -7.16 14.83 -6.27
N THR A 146 -7.02 15.24 -7.53
CA THR A 146 -8.10 15.91 -8.29
C THR A 146 -9.36 15.06 -8.35
N ARG A 147 -9.20 13.75 -8.58
CA ARG A 147 -10.32 12.80 -8.64
C ARG A 147 -10.95 12.54 -7.26
N LEU A 148 -10.14 12.52 -6.21
CA LEU A 148 -10.65 12.39 -4.84
C LEU A 148 -11.42 13.64 -4.39
N ASP A 149 -10.99 14.82 -4.81
CA ASP A 149 -11.68 16.09 -4.60
C ASP A 149 -13.08 16.08 -5.24
N ALA A 150 -13.15 15.67 -6.51
CA ALA A 150 -14.42 15.50 -7.21
C ALA A 150 -15.34 14.45 -6.53
N ALA A 151 -14.76 13.37 -6.03
CA ALA A 151 -15.51 12.33 -5.32
C ALA A 151 -16.08 12.85 -3.99
N ALA A 152 -15.30 13.60 -3.22
CA ALA A 152 -15.76 14.21 -1.98
C ALA A 152 -16.87 15.20 -2.22
N THR A 153 -16.71 16.10 -3.21
CA THR A 153 -17.75 17.05 -3.64
C THR A 153 -19.05 16.35 -4.00
N ALA A 154 -19.01 15.25 -4.73
CA ALA A 154 -20.20 14.49 -5.13
C ALA A 154 -20.92 13.87 -3.92
N VAL A 155 -20.18 13.41 -2.90
CA VAL A 155 -20.76 12.84 -1.66
C VAL A 155 -21.32 13.95 -0.74
N GLU A 156 -20.77 15.16 -0.77
CA GLU A 156 -21.25 16.29 0.00
C GLU A 156 -22.55 16.88 -0.57
N ALA A 157 -22.73 16.75 -1.89
CA ALA A 157 -23.91 17.23 -2.60
C ALA A 157 -25.12 16.27 -2.54
N SER A 158 -24.94 15.05 -2.05
CA SER A 158 -25.97 14.00 -1.97
C SER A 158 -26.58 13.92 -0.57
#